data_dbd8e0250a082edc70a14c382b23801a
#
_entry.id   dbd8e0250a082edc70a14c382b23801a
#
_cell.length_a   1.000
_cell.length_b   1.000
_cell.length_c   1.000
_cell.angle_alpha   90.00
_cell.angle_beta   90.00
_cell.angle_gamma   90.00
#
_symmetry.space_group_name_H-M   'P 1'
#
loop_
_entity.id
_entity.type
_entity.pdbx_description
1 polymer ?
#
loop_
_entity_poly.entity_id
_entity_poly.type
_entity_poly.pdbx_seq_one_letter_code
_entity_poly.pdbx_strand_id
1 'polypeptide(L)'
;MDWQGALEKVRISKLKEMVAKNLKKSKLAEKLSENSRGHHSFHVLVAGPMKRDLIMTEGMKDLCKISWGKILKIEDRKMRIANLIVEYQPLFKEKKWFLGKPIKRKIFWFKSILPKLRVGDILSFHWDLALEKLRKRDLENLKKYTQLSIEIANYLKK
;
A
#
# COMPACT_ATOMS: atom_id res chain seq x y z
N MET A 1 -5.19 -9.12 15.00
CA MET A 1 -5.08 -10.18 13.96
C MET A 1 -3.65 -10.16 13.42
N ASP A 2 -2.97 -11.31 13.40
CA ASP A 2 -1.57 -11.38 12.93
C ASP A 2 -1.52 -11.55 11.41
N TRP A 3 -1.57 -10.43 10.69
CA TRP A 3 -1.51 -10.41 9.23
C TRP A 3 -0.18 -10.93 8.67
N GLN A 4 0.92 -10.83 9.43
CA GLN A 4 2.23 -11.31 9.00
C GLN A 4 2.24 -12.82 8.90
N GLY A 5 1.77 -13.53 9.93
CA GLY A 5 1.64 -14.98 9.89
C GLY A 5 0.70 -15.49 8.81
N ALA A 6 -0.34 -14.70 8.45
CA ALA A 6 -1.24 -15.04 7.36
C ALA A 6 -0.55 -14.91 5.98
N LEU A 7 0.21 -13.84 5.73
CA LEU A 7 0.91 -13.65 4.45
C LEU A 7 2.08 -14.62 4.25
N GLU A 8 2.79 -14.97 5.32
CA GLU A 8 3.89 -15.94 5.28
C GLU A 8 3.40 -17.38 5.05
N LYS A 9 2.17 -17.70 5.47
CA LYS A 9 1.54 -19.01 5.25
C LYS A 9 1.05 -19.23 3.82
N VAL A 10 0.87 -18.17 3.03
CA VAL A 10 0.47 -18.31 1.63
C VAL A 10 1.67 -18.78 0.81
N ARG A 11 1.68 -20.05 0.43
CA ARG A 11 2.72 -20.62 -0.43
C ARG A 11 2.74 -19.92 -1.78
N ILE A 12 3.94 -19.72 -2.33
CA ILE A 12 4.12 -19.08 -3.65
C ILE A 12 3.33 -19.81 -4.76
N SER A 13 3.20 -21.12 -4.69
CA SER A 13 2.38 -21.91 -5.62
C SER A 13 0.93 -21.44 -5.65
N LYS A 14 0.34 -21.18 -4.48
CA LYS A 14 -1.01 -20.68 -4.35
C LYS A 14 -1.16 -19.25 -4.92
N LEU A 15 -0.18 -18.39 -4.67
CA LEU A 15 -0.13 -17.05 -5.26
C LEU A 15 -0.03 -17.11 -6.79
N LYS A 16 0.83 -17.97 -7.33
CA LYS A 16 0.96 -18.20 -8.78
C LYS A 16 -0.35 -18.70 -9.38
N GLU A 17 -0.99 -19.67 -8.75
CA GLU A 17 -2.30 -20.18 -9.18
C GLU A 17 -3.35 -19.06 -9.20
N MET A 18 -3.45 -18.27 -8.14
CA MET A 18 -4.39 -17.15 -8.06
C MET A 18 -4.14 -16.12 -9.17
N VAL A 19 -2.89 -15.74 -9.40
CA VAL A 19 -2.51 -14.78 -10.44
C VAL A 19 -2.82 -15.33 -11.83
N ALA A 20 -2.51 -16.59 -12.08
CA ALA A 20 -2.77 -17.23 -13.39
C ALA A 20 -4.28 -17.38 -13.65
N LYS A 21 -5.02 -17.97 -12.72
CA LYS A 21 -6.44 -18.33 -12.89
C LYS A 21 -7.37 -17.13 -12.67
N ASN A 22 -7.30 -16.49 -11.49
CA ASN A 22 -8.27 -15.47 -11.09
C ASN A 22 -8.00 -14.13 -11.78
N LEU A 23 -6.74 -13.76 -11.94
CA LEU A 23 -6.36 -12.52 -12.63
C LEU A 23 -6.10 -12.74 -14.13
N LYS A 24 -6.15 -13.98 -14.62
CA LYS A 24 -5.89 -14.35 -16.03
C LYS A 24 -4.53 -13.82 -16.54
N LYS A 25 -3.49 -13.90 -15.70
CA LYS A 25 -2.13 -13.37 -15.96
C LYS A 25 -1.07 -14.46 -15.84
N SER A 26 -1.19 -15.53 -16.63
CA SER A 26 -0.29 -16.70 -16.60
C SER A 26 1.18 -16.33 -16.76
N LYS A 27 1.53 -15.48 -17.74
CA LYS A 27 2.91 -14.99 -17.94
C LYS A 27 3.47 -14.25 -16.73
N LEU A 28 2.64 -13.53 -15.97
CA LEU A 28 3.05 -12.90 -14.73
C LEU A 28 3.27 -13.93 -13.64
N ALA A 29 2.38 -14.91 -13.51
CA ALA A 29 2.50 -15.97 -12.51
C ALA A 29 3.81 -16.76 -12.64
N GLU A 30 4.25 -17.07 -13.86
CA GLU A 30 5.53 -17.74 -14.13
C GLU A 30 6.74 -16.96 -13.63
N LYS A 31 6.69 -15.61 -13.75
CA LYS A 31 7.77 -14.71 -13.34
C LYS A 31 7.83 -14.41 -11.83
N LEU A 32 6.84 -14.83 -11.03
CA LEU A 32 6.85 -14.60 -9.59
C LEU A 32 7.90 -15.47 -8.90
N SER A 33 8.73 -14.85 -8.06
CA SER A 33 9.76 -15.52 -7.26
C SER A 33 9.21 -15.98 -5.91
N GLU A 34 10.00 -16.79 -5.19
CA GLU A 34 9.68 -17.25 -3.83
C GLU A 34 9.50 -16.11 -2.81
N ASN A 35 10.04 -14.93 -3.12
CA ASN A 35 9.90 -13.73 -2.29
C ASN A 35 8.58 -12.96 -2.53
N SER A 36 7.82 -13.31 -3.57
CA SER A 36 6.55 -12.64 -3.87
C SER A 36 5.52 -12.92 -2.79
N ARG A 37 4.77 -11.90 -2.37
CA ARG A 37 3.71 -12.00 -1.36
C ARG A 37 2.46 -11.30 -1.86
N GLY A 38 1.30 -11.94 -1.64
CA GLY A 38 -0.01 -11.44 -2.05
C GLY A 38 -0.59 -10.43 -1.07
N HIS A 39 -0.13 -9.19 -1.10
CA HIS A 39 -0.71 -8.09 -0.31
C HIS A 39 -1.16 -6.94 -1.21
N HIS A 40 -1.81 -5.92 -0.64
CA HIS A 40 -2.44 -4.86 -1.45
C HIS A 40 -1.45 -4.11 -2.36
N SER A 41 -0.27 -3.74 -1.87
CA SER A 41 0.74 -3.08 -2.73
C SER A 41 1.25 -3.99 -3.86
N PHE A 42 1.30 -5.32 -3.65
CA PHE A 42 1.58 -6.27 -4.71
C PHE A 42 0.48 -6.24 -5.78
N HIS A 43 -0.80 -6.23 -5.37
CA HIS A 43 -1.91 -6.10 -6.30
C HIS A 43 -1.79 -4.82 -7.14
N VAL A 44 -1.57 -3.68 -6.51
CA VAL A 44 -1.49 -2.37 -7.17
C VAL A 44 -0.31 -2.27 -8.14
N LEU A 45 0.88 -2.73 -7.73
CA LEU A 45 2.13 -2.52 -8.46
C LEU A 45 2.46 -3.63 -9.46
N VAL A 46 2.14 -4.88 -9.10
CA VAL A 46 2.57 -6.09 -9.82
C VAL A 46 1.40 -6.71 -10.59
N ALA A 47 0.36 -7.11 -9.88
CA ALA A 47 -0.77 -7.80 -10.51
C ALA A 47 -1.59 -6.86 -11.40
N GLY A 48 -1.74 -5.60 -10.99
CA GLY A 48 -2.57 -4.59 -11.67
C GLY A 48 -4.08 -4.89 -11.56
N PRO A 49 -4.93 -4.07 -12.18
CA PRO A 49 -6.37 -4.17 -12.06
C PRO A 49 -6.92 -5.48 -12.65
N MET A 50 -8.01 -5.97 -12.07
CA MET A 50 -8.68 -7.19 -12.53
C MET A 50 -9.33 -6.99 -13.90
N LYS A 51 -9.90 -5.81 -14.17
CA LYS A 51 -10.45 -5.46 -15.47
C LYS A 51 -9.32 -5.05 -16.42
N ARG A 52 -9.24 -5.67 -17.59
CA ARG A 52 -8.17 -5.42 -18.57
C ARG A 52 -8.16 -3.99 -19.09
N ASP A 53 -9.32 -3.35 -19.17
CA ASP A 53 -9.51 -2.01 -19.74
C ASP A 53 -9.25 -0.88 -18.73
N LEU A 54 -9.03 -1.20 -17.44
CA LEU A 54 -8.72 -0.20 -16.43
C LEU A 54 -7.21 0.08 -16.40
N ILE A 55 -6.82 1.23 -16.92
CA ILE A 55 -5.45 1.72 -16.83
C ILE A 55 -5.30 2.56 -15.58
N MET A 56 -4.53 2.07 -14.61
CA MET A 56 -4.18 2.85 -13.43
C MET A 56 -3.01 3.78 -13.75
N THR A 57 -3.24 5.09 -13.64
CA THR A 57 -2.17 6.08 -13.72
C THR A 57 -1.21 5.96 -12.54
N GLU A 58 -0.06 6.62 -12.61
CA GLU A 58 0.92 6.64 -11.50
C GLU A 58 0.31 7.25 -10.24
N GLY A 59 -0.40 8.37 -10.37
CA GLY A 59 -1.12 9.00 -9.26
C GLY A 59 -2.19 8.09 -8.64
N MET A 60 -2.95 7.35 -9.46
CA MET A 60 -3.91 6.37 -8.95
C MET A 60 -3.22 5.23 -8.19
N LYS A 61 -2.04 4.81 -8.61
CA LYS A 61 -1.28 3.77 -7.90
C LYS A 61 -0.74 4.27 -6.58
N ASP A 62 -0.30 5.53 -6.50
CA ASP A 62 0.09 6.16 -5.24
C ASP A 62 -1.09 6.28 -4.26
N LEU A 63 -2.27 6.65 -4.76
CA LEU A 63 -3.50 6.69 -3.98
C LEU A 63 -3.94 5.31 -3.49
N CYS A 64 -3.84 4.32 -4.37
CA CYS A 64 -4.37 2.96 -4.13
C CYS A 64 -3.42 2.08 -3.29
N LYS A 65 -2.11 2.33 -3.27
CA LYS A 65 -1.24 1.60 -2.35
C LYS A 65 -1.58 1.96 -0.90
N ILE A 66 -1.43 1.01 0.02
CA ILE A 66 -1.48 1.36 1.44
C ILE A 66 -0.23 2.19 1.76
N SER A 67 -0.45 3.46 2.05
CA SER A 67 0.59 4.40 2.45
C SER A 67 0.68 4.48 3.98
N TRP A 68 1.79 4.99 4.47
CA TRP A 68 1.97 5.34 5.88
C TRP A 68 2.47 6.77 6.00
N GLY A 69 2.08 7.44 7.07
CA GLY A 69 2.50 8.82 7.32
C GLY A 69 2.51 9.19 8.78
N LYS A 70 3.38 10.14 9.14
CA LYS A 70 3.41 10.75 10.47
C LYS A 70 2.46 11.95 10.50
N ILE A 71 1.60 12.01 11.48
CA ILE A 71 0.68 13.13 11.67
C ILE A 71 1.48 14.37 12.10
N LEU A 72 1.46 15.40 11.29
CA LEU A 72 2.07 16.70 11.59
C LEU A 72 1.09 17.68 12.23
N LYS A 73 -0.20 17.63 11.79
CA LYS A 73 -1.26 18.53 12.25
C LYS A 73 -2.61 17.84 12.17
N ILE A 74 -3.50 18.20 13.10
CA ILE A 74 -4.92 17.80 13.09
C ILE A 74 -5.75 19.08 12.98
N GLU A 75 -6.54 19.18 11.92
CA GLU A 75 -7.50 20.25 11.68
C GLU A 75 -8.92 19.78 11.99
N ASP A 76 -9.82 20.71 12.29
CA ASP A 76 -11.25 20.42 12.54
C ASP A 76 -11.51 19.36 13.63
N ARG A 77 -10.73 19.43 14.73
CA ARG A 77 -10.78 18.43 15.82
C ARG A 77 -12.17 18.22 16.44
N LYS A 78 -13.07 19.20 16.36
CA LYS A 78 -14.42 19.11 16.91
C LYS A 78 -15.38 18.34 16.00
N MET A 79 -15.07 18.21 14.73
CA MET A 79 -15.91 17.56 13.73
C MET A 79 -15.82 16.02 13.84
N ARG A 80 -16.84 15.31 13.38
CA ARG A 80 -16.86 13.84 13.26
C ARG A 80 -15.83 13.36 12.23
N ILE A 81 -15.65 14.14 11.17
CA ILE A 81 -14.60 13.95 10.15
C ILE A 81 -13.61 15.09 10.33
N ALA A 82 -12.39 14.79 10.63
CA ALA A 82 -11.30 15.73 10.76
C ALA A 82 -10.32 15.59 9.59
N ASN A 83 -9.52 16.63 9.35
CA ASN A 83 -8.43 16.60 8.40
C ASN A 83 -7.11 16.38 9.14
N LEU A 84 -6.27 15.51 8.60
CA LEU A 84 -4.91 15.29 9.05
C LEU A 84 -3.95 15.79 7.99
N ILE A 85 -2.93 16.54 8.39
CA ILE A 85 -1.76 16.78 7.56
C ILE A 85 -0.72 15.75 7.97
N VAL A 86 -0.39 14.87 7.05
CA VAL A 86 0.61 13.81 7.26
C VAL A 86 1.83 14.03 6.38
N GLU A 87 2.99 13.60 6.88
CA GLU A 87 4.20 13.48 6.08
C GLU A 87 4.36 12.04 5.64
N TYR A 88 4.44 11.82 4.32
CA TYR A 88 4.54 10.48 3.73
C TYR A 88 5.45 10.48 2.49
N GLN A 89 5.89 9.30 2.06
CA GLN A 89 6.65 9.11 0.85
C GLN A 89 5.72 8.68 -0.30
N PRO A 90 5.52 9.54 -1.32
CA PRO A 90 4.71 9.19 -2.48
C PRO A 90 5.41 8.16 -3.37
N LEU A 91 4.62 7.39 -4.09
CA LEU A 91 5.10 6.46 -5.09
C LEU A 91 5.26 7.19 -6.42
N PHE A 92 6.46 7.15 -6.98
CA PHE A 92 6.78 7.69 -8.30
C PHE A 92 7.27 6.62 -9.26
N LYS A 93 7.17 6.94 -10.53
CA LYS A 93 7.76 6.18 -11.61
C LYS A 93 8.48 7.12 -12.57
N GLU A 94 9.75 6.90 -12.74
CA GLU A 94 10.54 7.37 -13.87
C GLU A 94 10.85 6.17 -14.78
N LYS A 95 12.13 5.79 -14.89
CA LYS A 95 12.52 4.51 -15.51
C LYS A 95 12.07 3.31 -14.64
N LYS A 96 12.07 3.49 -13.31
CA LYS A 96 11.69 2.49 -12.30
C LYS A 96 10.73 3.09 -11.29
N TRP A 97 9.96 2.22 -10.60
CA TRP A 97 9.15 2.61 -9.45
C TRP A 97 10.05 2.84 -8.23
N PHE A 98 9.75 3.87 -7.45
CA PHE A 98 10.44 4.18 -6.19
C PHE A 98 9.55 5.01 -5.27
N LEU A 99 9.88 5.03 -3.98
CA LEU A 99 9.29 5.97 -3.01
C LEU A 99 10.09 7.26 -3.03
N GLY A 100 9.42 8.37 -3.28
CA GLY A 100 10.01 9.70 -3.34
C GLY A 100 10.41 10.27 -1.98
N LYS A 101 10.90 11.52 -2.00
CA LYS A 101 11.15 12.27 -0.76
C LYS A 101 9.85 12.50 0.00
N PRO A 102 9.89 12.60 1.34
CA PRO A 102 8.71 12.90 2.14
C PRO A 102 8.06 14.22 1.72
N ILE A 103 6.75 14.20 1.56
CA ILE A 103 5.92 15.37 1.29
C ILE A 103 4.73 15.43 2.25
N LYS A 104 4.14 16.61 2.38
CA LYS A 104 2.92 16.80 3.17
C LYS A 104 1.69 16.46 2.32
N ARG A 105 0.73 15.77 2.93
CA ARG A 105 -0.54 15.42 2.32
C ARG A 105 -1.67 15.62 3.29
N LYS A 106 -2.80 16.15 2.80
CA LYS A 106 -4.04 16.24 3.56
C LYS A 106 -4.85 14.98 3.34
N ILE A 107 -5.26 14.33 4.43
CA ILE A 107 -6.10 13.13 4.41
C ILE A 107 -7.27 13.27 5.36
N PHE A 108 -8.31 12.46 5.19
CA PHE A 108 -9.51 12.44 6.02
C PHE A 108 -9.39 11.45 7.17
N TRP A 109 -9.90 11.85 8.32
CA TRP A 109 -9.98 11.02 9.51
C TRP A 109 -11.41 10.90 10.02
N PHE A 110 -12.01 9.74 9.89
CA PHE A 110 -13.30 9.40 10.47
C PHE A 110 -13.11 8.89 11.89
N LYS A 111 -13.48 9.69 12.89
CA LYS A 111 -13.27 9.36 14.31
C LYS A 111 -14.07 8.16 14.78
N SER A 112 -15.17 7.84 14.12
CA SER A 112 -15.97 6.63 14.38
C SER A 112 -15.23 5.35 14.00
N ILE A 113 -14.33 5.41 13.01
CA ILE A 113 -13.56 4.25 12.53
C ILE A 113 -12.26 4.13 13.32
N LEU A 114 -11.58 5.25 13.53
CA LEU A 114 -10.26 5.28 14.17
C LEU A 114 -10.23 6.31 15.30
N PRO A 115 -10.59 5.93 16.52
CA PRO A 115 -10.56 6.85 17.66
C PRO A 115 -9.13 7.17 18.12
N LYS A 116 -8.96 8.37 18.71
CA LYS A 116 -7.77 8.76 19.49
C LYS A 116 -6.44 8.86 18.74
N LEU A 117 -6.41 9.60 17.63
CA LEU A 117 -5.16 10.01 17.00
C LEU A 117 -4.58 11.29 17.64
N ARG A 118 -3.24 11.39 17.64
CA ARG A 118 -2.46 12.53 18.13
C ARG A 118 -1.42 12.94 17.11
N VAL A 119 -1.00 14.19 17.13
CA VAL A 119 0.19 14.65 16.39
C VAL A 119 1.40 13.81 16.82
N GLY A 120 2.20 13.39 15.85
CA GLY A 120 3.32 12.47 16.04
C GLY A 120 2.99 10.99 15.85
N ASP A 121 1.71 10.59 15.89
CA ASP A 121 1.32 9.21 15.58
C ASP A 121 1.65 8.88 14.13
N ILE A 122 1.98 7.61 13.88
CA ILE A 122 2.13 7.06 12.53
C ILE A 122 0.90 6.22 12.23
N LEU A 123 0.31 6.44 11.07
CA LEU A 123 -0.88 5.71 10.62
C LEU A 123 -0.72 5.21 9.19
N SER A 124 -1.54 4.22 8.83
CA SER A 124 -1.77 3.84 7.44
C SER A 124 -2.96 4.58 6.85
N PHE A 125 -2.92 4.82 5.55
CA PHE A 125 -4.02 5.43 4.81
C PHE A 125 -4.10 4.91 3.37
N HIS A 126 -5.29 5.02 2.78
CA HIS A 126 -5.60 4.57 1.43
C HIS A 126 -6.66 5.50 0.83
N TRP A 127 -6.48 5.96 -0.39
CA TRP A 127 -7.36 6.95 -1.03
C TRP A 127 -7.66 8.17 -0.14
N ASP A 128 -6.62 8.70 0.50
CA ASP A 128 -6.71 9.82 1.45
C ASP A 128 -7.56 9.56 2.70
N LEU A 129 -7.86 8.32 3.03
CA LEU A 129 -8.59 7.93 4.22
C LEU A 129 -7.66 7.27 5.24
N ALA A 130 -7.61 7.81 6.46
CA ALA A 130 -6.90 7.20 7.58
C ALA A 130 -7.56 5.86 7.97
N LEU A 131 -6.76 4.79 8.07
CA LEU A 131 -7.25 3.43 8.31
C LEU A 131 -6.89 2.90 9.69
N GLU A 132 -5.61 2.98 10.07
CA GLU A 132 -5.12 2.36 11.29
C GLU A 132 -3.92 3.12 11.86
N LYS A 133 -3.86 3.24 13.20
CA LYS A 133 -2.65 3.67 13.89
C LYS A 133 -1.65 2.51 13.91
N LEU A 134 -0.47 2.73 13.35
CA LEU A 134 0.54 1.68 13.20
C LEU A 134 1.42 1.56 14.44
N ARG A 135 1.61 0.33 14.92
CA ARG A 135 2.68 -0.02 15.84
C ARG A 135 4.00 -0.13 15.04
N LYS A 136 5.12 -0.06 15.71
CA LYS A 136 6.46 -0.17 15.08
C LYS A 136 6.58 -1.39 14.16
N ARG A 137 6.17 -2.57 14.63
CA ARG A 137 6.19 -3.82 13.86
C ARG A 137 5.33 -3.75 12.58
N ASP A 138 4.12 -3.16 12.70
CA ASP A 138 3.19 -3.07 11.57
C ASP A 138 3.73 -2.12 10.50
N LEU A 139 4.35 -1.01 10.91
CA LEU A 139 5.05 -0.08 10.03
C LEU A 139 6.22 -0.74 9.30
N GLU A 140 7.06 -1.49 10.03
CA GLU A 140 8.20 -2.20 9.44
C GLU A 140 7.75 -3.22 8.39
N ASN A 141 6.68 -3.96 8.68
CA ASN A 141 6.08 -4.91 7.74
C ASN A 141 5.51 -4.20 6.50
N LEU A 142 4.76 -3.12 6.70
CA LEU A 142 4.18 -2.37 5.59
C LEU A 142 5.28 -1.82 4.66
N LYS A 143 6.36 -1.28 5.24
CA LYS A 143 7.55 -0.83 4.49
C LYS A 143 8.20 -1.98 3.72
N LYS A 144 8.48 -3.10 4.39
CA LYS A 144 9.12 -4.29 3.81
C LYS A 144 8.35 -4.80 2.60
N TYR A 145 7.04 -5.04 2.74
CA TYR A 145 6.25 -5.62 1.66
C TYR A 145 5.94 -4.62 0.53
N THR A 146 5.87 -3.33 0.82
CA THR A 146 5.78 -2.30 -0.22
C THR A 146 7.07 -2.24 -1.03
N GLN A 147 8.23 -2.23 -0.37
CA GLN A 147 9.53 -2.23 -1.03
C GLN A 147 9.72 -3.49 -1.90
N LEU A 148 9.38 -4.65 -1.38
CA LEU A 148 9.42 -5.90 -2.14
C LEU A 148 8.54 -5.86 -3.39
N SER A 149 7.33 -5.27 -3.30
CA SER A 149 6.45 -5.11 -4.47
C SER A 149 7.03 -4.16 -5.51
N ILE A 150 7.70 -3.10 -5.08
CA ILE A 150 8.42 -2.16 -5.97
C ILE A 150 9.53 -2.89 -6.72
N GLU A 151 10.32 -3.69 -6.03
CA GLU A 151 11.42 -4.47 -6.62
C GLU A 151 10.91 -5.47 -7.65
N ILE A 152 9.86 -6.22 -7.33
CA ILE A 152 9.21 -7.17 -8.25
C ILE A 152 8.64 -6.43 -9.47
N ALA A 153 7.95 -5.30 -9.27
CA ALA A 153 7.40 -4.51 -10.37
C ALA A 153 8.49 -3.96 -11.30
N ASN A 154 9.63 -3.62 -10.76
CA ASN A 154 10.79 -3.15 -11.53
C ASN A 154 11.50 -4.28 -12.27
N TYR A 155 11.57 -5.48 -11.67
CA TYR A 155 12.16 -6.67 -12.32
C TYR A 155 11.32 -7.16 -13.50
N LEU A 156 10.00 -7.16 -13.36
CA LEU A 156 9.09 -7.67 -14.39
C LEU A 156 8.96 -6.78 -15.63
N LYS A 157 9.51 -5.55 -15.59
CA LYS A 157 9.49 -4.59 -16.70
C LYS A 157 10.77 -4.56 -17.51
N LYS A 158 11.78 -5.36 -17.11
CA LYS A 158 12.95 -5.65 -17.94
C LYS A 158 12.58 -6.70 -19.00
#